data_f64989ed1e0e0ff484767aa2b5ba5539
#
_entry.id   f64989ed1e0e0ff484767aa2b5ba5539
#
_cell.length_a   1.000
_cell.length_b   1.000
_cell.length_c   1.000
_cell.angle_alpha   90.00
_cell.angle_beta   90.00
_cell.angle_gamma   90.00
#
_symmetry.space_group_name_H-M   'P 1'
#
loop_
_entity.id
_entity.type
_entity.pdbx_description
1 polymer ?
#
loop_
_entity_poly.entity_id
_entity_poly.type
_entity_poly.pdbx_seq_one_letter_code
_entity_poly.pdbx_strand_id
1 'polypeptide(L)'
;MQAFELMILNWIQAHLRCGALDAVMVPVSRICDHGEVWILLAAILLAIPKTRKLGTCVACGLVLDLLFCNLALKPLIGRMRPFAVNPTVSLLIPPPADASFPSGHTATSFASVAALKTANSRLWKPALALAVVIALSRLYLYAHWPTDILGGAAVGILAGWLGTKLAQSFPRKKM
;
A
#
# COMPACT_ATOMS: atom_id res chain seq x y z
N MET A 1 -5.47 8.21 -21.79
CA MET A 1 -4.72 7.91 -20.55
C MET A 1 -4.51 6.39 -20.41
N GLN A 2 -5.55 5.57 -20.46
CA GLN A 2 -5.47 4.10 -20.29
C GLN A 2 -4.52 3.40 -21.29
N ALA A 3 -4.51 3.81 -22.57
CA ALA A 3 -3.60 3.27 -23.58
C ALA A 3 -2.12 3.51 -23.22
N PHE A 4 -1.79 4.67 -22.68
CA PHE A 4 -0.43 4.99 -22.25
C PHE A 4 -0.01 4.16 -21.03
N GLU A 5 -0.90 3.97 -20.06
CA GLU A 5 -0.63 3.13 -18.89
C GLU A 5 -0.43 1.67 -19.31
N LEU A 6 -1.24 1.19 -20.27
CA LEU A 6 -1.11 -0.16 -20.80
C LEU A 6 0.26 -0.36 -21.50
N MET A 7 0.73 0.65 -22.23
CA MET A 7 2.05 0.63 -22.86
C MET A 7 3.18 0.50 -21.82
N ILE A 8 3.09 1.23 -20.69
CA ILE A 8 4.04 1.11 -19.58
C ILE A 8 4.02 -0.32 -19.01
N LEU A 9 2.85 -0.87 -18.74
CA LEU A 9 2.72 -2.20 -18.17
C LEU A 9 3.23 -3.28 -19.14
N ASN A 10 2.91 -3.17 -20.41
CA ASN A 10 3.40 -4.10 -21.44
C ASN A 10 4.91 -4.00 -21.61
N TRP A 11 5.48 -2.81 -21.51
CA TRP A 11 6.93 -2.61 -21.52
C TRP A 11 7.61 -3.33 -20.33
N ILE A 12 7.03 -3.21 -19.13
CA ILE A 12 7.49 -3.93 -17.94
C ILE A 12 7.48 -5.46 -18.19
N GLN A 13 6.38 -5.99 -18.74
CA GLN A 13 6.28 -7.42 -19.04
C GLN A 13 7.31 -7.87 -20.07
N ALA A 14 7.56 -7.08 -21.11
CA ALA A 14 8.47 -7.45 -22.19
C ALA A 14 9.95 -7.36 -21.81
N HIS A 15 10.33 -6.41 -20.91
CA HIS A 15 11.75 -6.09 -20.69
C HIS A 15 12.24 -6.43 -19.28
N LEU A 16 11.37 -6.45 -18.27
CA LEU A 16 11.77 -6.66 -16.88
C LEU A 16 11.37 -8.03 -16.35
N ARG A 17 10.40 -8.72 -16.98
CA ARG A 17 9.93 -10.00 -16.46
C ARG A 17 11.00 -11.08 -16.65
N CYS A 18 11.46 -11.64 -15.54
CA CYS A 18 12.41 -12.74 -15.50
C CYS A 18 12.26 -13.54 -14.19
N GLY A 19 12.70 -14.80 -14.19
CA GLY A 19 12.55 -15.70 -13.04
C GLY A 19 13.15 -15.15 -11.73
N ALA A 20 14.25 -14.40 -11.80
CA ALA A 20 14.86 -13.78 -10.62
C ALA A 20 13.95 -12.69 -10.01
N LEU A 21 13.35 -11.83 -10.84
CA LEU A 21 12.41 -10.81 -10.36
C LEU A 21 11.06 -11.43 -9.97
N ASP A 22 10.59 -12.47 -10.65
CA ASP A 22 9.38 -13.21 -10.26
C ASP A 22 9.52 -13.77 -8.81
N ALA A 23 10.69 -14.35 -8.50
CA ALA A 23 11.00 -14.89 -7.17
C ALA A 23 11.05 -13.83 -6.06
N VAL A 24 11.22 -12.54 -6.40
CA VAL A 24 11.24 -11.42 -5.45
C VAL A 24 9.89 -10.71 -5.40
N MET A 25 9.32 -10.35 -6.55
CA MET A 25 8.13 -9.50 -6.61
C MET A 25 6.85 -10.19 -6.12
N VAL A 26 6.75 -11.51 -6.33
CA VAL A 26 5.61 -12.28 -5.81
C VAL A 26 5.59 -12.31 -4.28
N PRO A 27 6.65 -12.74 -3.55
CA PRO A 27 6.67 -12.69 -2.09
C PRO A 27 6.52 -11.28 -1.51
N VAL A 28 7.21 -10.28 -2.11
CA VAL A 28 7.10 -8.89 -1.68
C VAL A 28 5.66 -8.36 -1.77
N SER A 29 4.92 -8.75 -2.81
CA SER A 29 3.51 -8.41 -2.89
C SER A 29 2.71 -9.13 -1.80
N ARG A 30 2.92 -10.44 -1.64
CA ARG A 30 2.14 -11.28 -0.70
C ARG A 30 2.23 -10.85 0.76
N ILE A 31 3.38 -10.36 1.22
CA ILE A 31 3.51 -9.89 2.60
C ILE A 31 2.62 -8.68 2.93
N CYS A 32 1.90 -8.15 1.93
CA CYS A 32 1.02 -6.99 2.07
C CYS A 32 -0.37 -7.22 1.46
N ASP A 33 -0.80 -8.47 1.23
CA ASP A 33 -2.09 -8.77 0.57
C ASP A 33 -3.28 -8.20 1.37
N HIS A 34 -3.22 -8.28 2.70
CA HIS A 34 -4.18 -7.64 3.62
C HIS A 34 -3.50 -6.59 4.54
N GLY A 35 -2.31 -6.13 4.15
CA GLY A 35 -1.53 -5.19 4.95
C GLY A 35 -0.74 -5.82 6.10
N GLU A 36 -0.50 -7.15 6.06
CA GLU A 36 0.03 -7.95 7.17
C GLU A 36 1.33 -7.39 7.73
N VAL A 37 2.28 -7.01 6.87
CA VAL A 37 3.57 -6.46 7.31
C VAL A 37 3.41 -5.18 8.13
N TRP A 38 2.44 -4.34 7.76
CA TRP A 38 2.18 -3.07 8.44
C TRP A 38 1.36 -3.24 9.72
N ILE A 39 0.40 -4.18 9.70
CA ILE A 39 -0.36 -4.57 10.89
C ILE A 39 0.59 -5.18 11.93
N LEU A 40 1.50 -6.07 11.51
CA LEU A 40 2.51 -6.65 12.39
C LEU A 40 3.45 -5.56 12.96
N LEU A 41 3.90 -4.63 12.12
CA LEU A 41 4.70 -3.48 12.60
C LEU A 41 3.93 -2.68 13.65
N ALA A 42 2.66 -2.34 13.40
CA ALA A 42 1.83 -1.62 14.36
C ALA A 42 1.67 -2.40 15.66
N ALA A 43 1.42 -3.72 15.59
CA ALA A 43 1.28 -4.59 16.76
C ALA A 43 2.58 -4.65 17.59
N ILE A 44 3.73 -4.83 16.96
CA ILE A 44 5.03 -4.81 17.65
C ILE A 44 5.26 -3.47 18.35
N LEU A 45 5.03 -2.36 17.66
CA LEU A 45 5.20 -1.02 18.22
C LEU A 45 4.23 -0.75 19.39
N LEU A 46 3.01 -1.30 19.34
CA LEU A 46 2.03 -1.21 20.42
C LEU A 46 2.41 -2.06 21.64
N ALA A 47 2.98 -3.24 21.43
CA ALA A 47 3.41 -4.15 22.50
C ALA A 47 4.55 -3.56 23.35
N ILE A 48 5.44 -2.80 22.73
CA ILE A 48 6.59 -2.21 23.42
C ILE A 48 6.21 -0.87 24.06
N PRO A 49 6.28 -0.70 25.40
CA PRO A 49 5.83 0.52 26.09
C PRO A 49 6.45 1.81 25.54
N LYS A 50 7.75 1.78 25.18
CA LYS A 50 8.49 2.94 24.67
C LYS A 50 8.01 3.42 23.29
N THR A 51 7.50 2.52 22.46
CA THR A 51 7.04 2.79 21.09
C THR A 51 5.52 2.77 20.92
N ARG A 52 4.76 2.51 21.99
CA ARG A 52 3.31 2.36 21.94
C ARG A 52 2.58 3.53 21.26
N LYS A 53 3.03 4.78 21.52
CA LYS A 53 2.47 5.97 20.85
C LYS A 53 2.67 5.93 19.34
N LEU A 54 3.84 5.48 18.89
CA LEU A 54 4.14 5.34 17.48
C LEU A 54 3.25 4.25 16.85
N GLY A 55 3.10 3.12 17.56
CA GLY A 55 2.18 2.05 17.16
C GLY A 55 0.74 2.53 17.01
N THR A 56 0.25 3.37 17.95
CA THR A 56 -1.08 3.98 17.84
C THR A 56 -1.21 4.87 16.60
N CYS A 57 -0.18 5.67 16.28
CA CYS A 57 -0.19 6.50 15.06
C CYS A 57 -0.31 5.64 13.80
N VAL A 58 0.49 4.56 13.70
CA VAL A 58 0.44 3.64 12.56
C VAL A 58 -0.93 2.95 12.50
N ALA A 59 -1.43 2.42 13.60
CA ALA A 59 -2.74 1.75 13.64
C ALA A 59 -3.88 2.68 13.22
N CYS A 60 -3.92 3.93 13.71
CA CYS A 60 -4.92 4.91 13.29
C CYS A 60 -4.81 5.22 11.79
N GLY A 61 -3.59 5.33 11.25
CA GLY A 61 -3.35 5.53 9.83
C GLY A 61 -3.89 4.36 8.99
N LEU A 62 -3.64 3.12 9.42
CA LEU A 62 -4.15 1.91 8.75
C LEU A 62 -5.68 1.83 8.77
N VAL A 63 -6.31 2.17 9.89
CA VAL A 63 -7.77 2.20 10.00
C VAL A 63 -8.36 3.24 9.05
N LEU A 64 -7.81 4.46 9.00
CA LEU A 64 -8.29 5.48 8.06
C LEU A 64 -8.04 5.09 6.61
N ASP A 65 -6.92 4.43 6.30
CA ASP A 65 -6.67 3.89 4.97
C ASP A 65 -7.71 2.84 4.57
N LEU A 66 -8.03 1.90 5.45
CA LEU A 66 -9.07 0.92 5.22
C LEU A 66 -10.42 1.59 4.88
N LEU A 67 -10.81 2.62 5.64
CA LEU A 67 -12.04 3.36 5.43
C LEU A 67 -12.04 4.12 4.09
N PHE A 68 -10.98 4.86 3.79
CA PHE A 68 -10.91 5.70 2.60
C PHE A 68 -10.65 4.88 1.34
N CYS A 69 -9.63 4.02 1.35
CA CYS A 69 -9.22 3.25 0.18
C CYS A 69 -10.21 2.13 -0.13
N ASN A 70 -10.41 1.20 0.84
CA ASN A 70 -11.10 -0.05 0.54
C ASN A 70 -12.62 0.08 0.66
N LEU A 71 -13.14 0.79 1.68
CA LEU A 71 -14.58 0.87 1.92
C LEU A 71 -15.26 2.01 1.18
N ALA A 72 -14.54 3.10 0.85
CA ALA A 72 -15.12 4.24 0.14
C ALA A 72 -14.73 4.29 -1.33
N LEU A 73 -13.44 4.49 -1.65
CA LEU A 73 -12.99 4.80 -3.01
C LEU A 73 -13.09 3.60 -3.96
N LYS A 74 -12.72 2.40 -3.53
CA LYS A 74 -12.80 1.22 -4.41
C LYS A 74 -14.21 0.95 -4.93
N PRO A 75 -15.25 0.83 -4.08
CA PRO A 75 -16.60 0.59 -4.58
C PRO A 75 -17.17 1.80 -5.36
N LEU A 76 -16.77 3.03 -4.99
CA LEU A 76 -17.25 4.24 -5.66
C LEU A 76 -16.73 4.36 -7.10
N ILE A 77 -15.46 4.03 -7.34
CA ILE A 77 -14.80 4.22 -8.65
C ILE A 77 -14.94 2.99 -9.53
N GLY A 78 -14.89 1.78 -8.97
CA GLY A 78 -15.14 0.53 -9.67
C GLY A 78 -14.22 0.27 -10.87
N ARG A 79 -12.98 0.79 -10.86
CA ARG A 79 -12.07 0.71 -12.01
C ARG A 79 -11.68 -0.74 -12.33
N MET A 80 -11.78 -1.11 -13.61
CA MET A 80 -11.30 -2.41 -14.09
C MET A 80 -9.78 -2.53 -13.99
N ARG A 81 -9.30 -3.74 -13.69
CA ARG A 81 -7.86 -4.02 -13.57
C ARG A 81 -7.20 -4.23 -14.93
N PRO A 82 -5.86 -4.01 -15.05
CA PRO A 82 -5.13 -4.17 -16.31
C PRO A 82 -5.30 -5.55 -16.94
N PHE A 83 -5.24 -6.62 -16.16
CA PHE A 83 -5.39 -7.99 -16.64
C PHE A 83 -6.80 -8.29 -17.17
N ALA A 84 -7.84 -7.59 -16.70
CA ALA A 84 -9.19 -7.73 -17.23
C ALA A 84 -9.36 -7.02 -18.58
N VAL A 85 -8.55 -5.98 -18.84
CA VAL A 85 -8.52 -5.26 -20.12
C VAL A 85 -7.63 -5.95 -21.14
N ASN A 86 -6.51 -6.53 -20.69
CA ASN A 86 -5.60 -7.30 -21.54
C ASN A 86 -5.42 -8.73 -20.98
N PRO A 87 -6.31 -9.67 -21.33
CA PRO A 87 -6.28 -11.03 -20.80
C PRO A 87 -5.17 -11.93 -21.38
N THR A 88 -4.35 -11.42 -22.30
CA THR A 88 -3.25 -12.17 -22.92
C THR A 88 -2.05 -12.33 -21.98
N VAL A 89 -1.98 -11.54 -20.91
CA VAL A 89 -0.86 -11.59 -19.96
C VAL A 89 -1.10 -12.69 -18.91
N SER A 90 -0.16 -13.64 -18.84
CA SER A 90 -0.18 -14.67 -17.79
C SER A 90 0.20 -14.07 -16.45
N LEU A 91 -0.71 -14.08 -15.48
CA LEU A 91 -0.50 -13.56 -14.13
C LEU A 91 0.36 -14.52 -13.29
N LEU A 92 1.21 -13.95 -12.43
CA LEU A 92 2.03 -14.68 -11.45
C LEU A 92 1.34 -14.85 -10.10
N ILE A 93 0.19 -14.20 -9.91
CA ILE A 93 -0.62 -14.23 -8.69
C ILE A 93 -2.09 -14.51 -9.06
N PRO A 94 -2.89 -15.03 -8.13
CA PRO A 94 -4.33 -15.12 -8.33
C PRO A 94 -4.91 -13.74 -8.65
N PRO A 95 -5.83 -13.65 -9.63
CA PRO A 95 -6.44 -12.37 -10.00
C PRO A 95 -7.24 -11.81 -8.82
N PRO A 96 -6.91 -10.59 -8.33
CA PRO A 96 -7.70 -9.95 -7.27
C PRO A 96 -9.13 -9.67 -7.76
N ALA A 97 -10.12 -9.90 -6.89
CA ALA A 97 -11.54 -9.79 -7.25
C ALA A 97 -12.12 -8.36 -7.07
N ASP A 98 -11.41 -7.48 -6.36
CA ASP A 98 -11.85 -6.12 -6.05
C ASP A 98 -11.43 -5.11 -7.13
N ALA A 99 -11.97 -3.88 -7.05
CA ALA A 99 -11.66 -2.79 -7.98
C ALA A 99 -10.18 -2.39 -7.96
N SER A 100 -9.68 -1.89 -9.12
CA SER A 100 -8.28 -1.55 -9.31
C SER A 100 -7.87 -0.27 -8.57
N PHE A 101 -8.70 0.77 -8.60
CA PHE A 101 -8.35 2.08 -8.04
C PHE A 101 -9.02 2.33 -6.68
N PRO A 102 -8.28 2.89 -5.74
CA PRO A 102 -6.83 3.00 -5.69
C PRO A 102 -6.15 1.68 -5.27
N SER A 103 -4.81 1.59 -5.45
CA SER A 103 -4.05 0.42 -5.02
C SER A 103 -4.00 0.31 -3.50
N GLY A 104 -4.65 -0.72 -2.94
CA GLY A 104 -4.68 -0.96 -1.49
C GLY A 104 -3.29 -1.24 -0.90
N HIS A 105 -2.48 -2.08 -1.56
CA HIS A 105 -1.09 -2.35 -1.15
C HIS A 105 -0.28 -1.06 -1.03
N THR A 106 -0.40 -0.18 -2.02
CA THR A 106 0.30 1.11 -2.02
C THR A 106 -0.26 2.02 -0.92
N ALA A 107 -1.57 2.13 -0.80
CA ALA A 107 -2.22 3.02 0.16
C ALA A 107 -1.85 2.63 1.60
N THR A 108 -1.97 1.36 1.96
CA THR A 108 -1.60 0.84 3.29
C THR A 108 -0.11 1.06 3.60
N SER A 109 0.76 0.84 2.62
CA SER A 109 2.19 1.06 2.76
C SER A 109 2.53 2.53 3.00
N PHE A 110 1.99 3.43 2.18
CA PHE A 110 2.24 4.86 2.32
C PHE A 110 1.54 5.48 3.53
N ALA A 111 0.43 4.89 4.01
CA ALA A 111 -0.19 5.29 5.29
C ALA A 111 0.76 5.02 6.46
N SER A 112 1.39 3.84 6.48
CA SER A 112 2.38 3.49 7.50
C SER A 112 3.61 4.39 7.45
N VAL A 113 4.15 4.66 6.25
CA VAL A 113 5.28 5.58 6.06
C VAL A 113 4.94 6.99 6.54
N ALA A 114 3.78 7.51 6.15
CA ALA A 114 3.34 8.86 6.53
C ALA A 114 3.11 8.97 8.05
N ALA A 115 2.52 7.95 8.68
CA ALA A 115 2.35 7.91 10.12
C ALA A 115 3.70 7.93 10.85
N LEU A 116 4.66 7.08 10.44
CA LEU A 116 5.99 7.04 11.00
C LEU A 116 6.73 8.38 10.83
N LYS A 117 6.65 8.99 9.65
CA LYS A 117 7.28 10.28 9.36
C LYS A 117 6.67 11.42 10.17
N THR A 118 5.35 11.51 10.23
CA THR A 118 4.62 12.54 10.98
C THR A 118 4.87 12.42 12.48
N ALA A 119 5.07 11.20 13.00
CA ALA A 119 5.46 10.94 14.38
C ALA A 119 6.98 11.12 14.63
N ASN A 120 7.76 11.66 13.70
CA ASN A 120 9.21 11.89 13.78
C ASN A 120 10.05 10.63 14.07
N SER A 121 9.59 9.45 13.67
CA SER A 121 10.34 8.20 13.81
C SER A 121 11.28 7.98 12.62
N ARG A 122 12.54 7.63 12.89
CA ARG A 122 13.51 7.29 11.82
C ARG A 122 13.13 6.03 11.02
N LEU A 123 12.21 5.23 11.53
CA LEU A 123 11.70 4.03 10.85
C LEU A 123 10.98 4.34 9.52
N TRP A 124 10.57 5.61 9.29
CA TRP A 124 9.94 5.97 8.02
C TRP A 124 10.85 5.73 6.80
N LYS A 125 12.20 5.77 6.97
CA LYS A 125 13.14 5.58 5.85
C LYS A 125 13.14 4.14 5.32
N PRO A 126 13.40 3.09 6.14
CA PRO A 126 13.30 1.71 5.67
C PRO A 126 11.86 1.34 5.29
N ALA A 127 10.85 1.89 5.98
CA ALA A 127 9.45 1.70 5.60
C ALA A 127 9.15 2.25 4.20
N LEU A 128 9.69 3.42 3.84
CA LEU A 128 9.55 3.99 2.49
C LEU A 128 10.19 3.09 1.43
N ALA A 129 11.39 2.58 1.68
CA ALA A 129 12.04 1.66 0.75
C ALA A 129 11.17 0.43 0.48
N LEU A 130 10.64 -0.20 1.54
CA LEU A 130 9.72 -1.34 1.40
C LEU A 130 8.43 -0.94 0.69
N ALA A 131 7.81 0.19 1.04
CA ALA A 131 6.58 0.69 0.41
C ALA A 131 6.75 0.91 -1.10
N VAL A 132 7.89 1.46 -1.53
CA VAL A 132 8.20 1.63 -2.96
C VAL A 132 8.33 0.28 -3.66
N VAL A 133 9.03 -0.68 -3.06
CA VAL A 133 9.19 -2.02 -3.66
C VAL A 133 7.83 -2.74 -3.75
N ILE A 134 6.99 -2.65 -2.70
CA ILE A 134 5.61 -3.18 -2.73
C ILE A 134 4.80 -2.50 -3.86
N ALA A 135 4.86 -1.18 -3.98
CA ALA A 135 4.14 -0.44 -5.03
C ALA A 135 4.60 -0.85 -6.44
N LEU A 136 5.90 -0.98 -6.67
CA LEU A 136 6.47 -1.43 -7.94
C LEU A 136 6.11 -2.89 -8.25
N SER A 137 6.03 -3.75 -7.24
CA SER A 137 5.60 -5.14 -7.44
C SER A 137 4.19 -5.22 -8.04
N ARG A 138 3.29 -4.28 -7.73
CA ARG A 138 1.92 -4.27 -8.26
C ARG A 138 1.86 -3.94 -9.75
N LEU A 139 2.77 -3.10 -10.25
CA LEU A 139 2.93 -2.85 -11.69
C LEU A 139 3.56 -4.07 -12.37
N TYR A 140 4.61 -4.63 -11.77
CA TYR A 140 5.29 -5.81 -12.27
C TYR A 140 4.34 -7.02 -12.41
N LEU A 141 3.47 -7.23 -11.43
CA LEU A 141 2.49 -8.31 -11.40
C LEU A 141 1.24 -8.02 -12.27
N TYR A 142 1.22 -6.90 -13.00
CA TYR A 142 0.09 -6.50 -13.86
C TYR A 142 -1.25 -6.35 -13.13
N ALA A 143 -1.19 -6.09 -11.82
CA ALA A 143 -2.36 -6.05 -10.95
C ALA A 143 -3.01 -4.65 -10.86
N HIS A 144 -2.23 -3.60 -11.09
CA HIS A 144 -2.66 -2.20 -10.98
C HIS A 144 -2.10 -1.33 -12.09
N TRP A 145 -2.82 -0.26 -12.41
CA TRP A 145 -2.37 0.80 -13.30
C TRP A 145 -1.38 1.75 -12.59
N PRO A 146 -0.48 2.43 -13.33
CA PRO A 146 0.37 3.48 -12.75
C PRO A 146 -0.39 4.52 -11.93
N THR A 147 -1.53 5.00 -12.41
CA THR A 147 -2.35 5.96 -11.67
C THR A 147 -3.02 5.38 -10.44
N ASP A 148 -3.26 4.05 -10.36
CA ASP A 148 -3.74 3.41 -9.13
C ASP A 148 -2.67 3.47 -8.02
N ILE A 149 -1.40 3.34 -8.42
CA ILE A 149 -0.26 3.48 -7.50
C ILE A 149 -0.16 4.91 -6.98
N LEU A 150 -0.24 5.91 -7.87
CA LEU A 150 -0.20 7.32 -7.48
C LEU A 150 -1.39 7.68 -6.59
N GLY A 151 -2.59 7.24 -6.95
CA GLY A 151 -3.80 7.43 -6.15
C GLY A 151 -3.70 6.76 -4.78
N GLY A 152 -3.21 5.52 -4.74
CA GLY A 152 -2.96 4.80 -3.50
C GLY A 152 -1.95 5.51 -2.59
N ALA A 153 -0.84 6.00 -3.15
CA ALA A 153 0.15 6.76 -2.39
C ALA A 153 -0.45 8.05 -1.81
N ALA A 154 -1.23 8.80 -2.58
CA ALA A 154 -1.86 10.03 -2.12
C ALA A 154 -2.87 9.76 -0.98
N VAL A 155 -3.75 8.76 -1.15
CA VAL A 155 -4.73 8.35 -0.13
C VAL A 155 -4.01 7.88 1.13
N GLY A 156 -3.00 7.02 0.99
CA GLY A 156 -2.23 6.51 2.12
C GLY A 156 -1.50 7.62 2.88
N ILE A 157 -0.85 8.54 2.19
CA ILE A 157 -0.17 9.69 2.83
C ILE A 157 -1.17 10.51 3.64
N LEU A 158 -2.33 10.81 3.07
CA LEU A 158 -3.39 11.55 3.77
C LEU A 158 -3.89 10.79 4.99
N ALA A 159 -4.19 9.49 4.84
CA ALA A 159 -4.67 8.63 5.93
C ALA A 159 -3.66 8.53 7.07
N GLY A 160 -2.37 8.32 6.77
CA GLY A 160 -1.32 8.23 7.77
C GLY A 160 -1.08 9.54 8.51
N TRP A 161 -1.13 10.67 7.80
CA TRP A 161 -1.03 12.00 8.41
C TRP A 161 -2.22 12.29 9.33
N LEU A 162 -3.46 12.11 8.84
CA LEU A 162 -4.67 12.32 9.63
C LEU A 162 -4.72 11.38 10.85
N GLY A 163 -4.41 10.08 10.65
CA GLY A 163 -4.39 9.08 11.71
C GLY A 163 -3.39 9.44 12.83
N THR A 164 -2.22 9.98 12.45
CA THR A 164 -1.25 10.45 13.43
C THR A 164 -1.77 11.66 14.20
N LYS A 165 -2.39 12.64 13.54
CA LYS A 165 -2.99 13.80 14.20
C LYS A 165 -4.10 13.38 15.15
N LEU A 166 -4.96 12.46 14.73
CA LEU A 166 -6.02 11.88 15.56
C LEU A 166 -5.43 11.17 16.78
N ALA A 167 -4.45 10.29 16.59
CA ALA A 167 -3.79 9.58 17.70
C ALA A 167 -3.13 10.52 18.72
N GLN A 168 -2.60 11.65 18.26
CA GLN A 168 -1.96 12.65 19.12
C GLN A 168 -2.96 13.56 19.88
N SER A 169 -4.22 13.66 19.41
CA SER A 169 -5.26 14.47 20.07
C SER A 169 -5.90 13.77 21.28
N PHE A 170 -5.73 12.46 21.42
CA PHE A 170 -6.27 11.75 22.59
C PHE A 170 -5.51 12.14 23.87
N PRO A 171 -6.24 12.54 24.95
CA PRO A 171 -5.62 12.97 26.21
C PRO A 171 -4.83 11.82 26.84
N ARG A 172 -3.63 12.12 27.33
CA ARG A 172 -2.80 11.18 28.05
C ARG A 172 -3.45 10.80 29.37
N LYS A 173 -3.92 9.55 29.55
CA LYS A 173 -4.02 9.03 30.90
C LYS A 173 -2.61 9.03 31.50
N LYS A 174 -2.37 9.91 32.48
CA LYS A 174 -1.20 9.79 33.36
C LYS A 174 -1.34 8.44 34.10
N MET A 175 -0.49 7.47 33.76
CA MET A 175 -0.20 6.33 34.64
C MET A 175 0.89 6.74 35.59
#